data_97284c2b4a673a7d72f76c78a55f63e3
#
_entry.id   97284c2b4a673a7d72f76c78a55f63e3
#
_cell.length_a   1.000
_cell.length_b   1.000
_cell.length_c   1.000
_cell.angle_alpha   90.00
_cell.angle_beta   90.00
_cell.angle_gamma   90.00
#
_symmetry.space_group_name_H-M   'P 1'
#
loop_
_entity.id
_entity.type
_entity.pdbx_description
1 polymer ?
#
loop_
_entity_poly.entity_id
_entity_poly.type
_entity_poly.pdbx_seq_one_letter_code
_entity_poly.pdbx_strand_id
1 'polypeptide(L)'
;MAQEGGAQTVTNIKIRTRETSSAQAVLRKKRTREASSAEAILSNFLGGPTRAVLVTISMLAVLFPLYWVVTSSLKLERDYLANPPVLIPGQFTLASFADVFTNSQLGSTFLSSLIIAAVTTLISVAIGSMAAYALARGPIGRKAKNLFGLWFLVQKMYPAIATAIPIYMVMRALKLMDTQFALIVMNTSFNLPMVIWLMMGFFEQLPYSLEESTCWTARASTGATGTSSYRSQNRG
;
A
#
# COMPACT_ATOMS: atom_id res chain seq x y z
N MET A 1 -43.55 -22.33 -45.34
CA MET A 1 -43.77 -21.13 -44.46
C MET A 1 -42.83 -21.02 -43.25
N ALA A 2 -41.95 -21.96 -42.95
CA ALA A 2 -41.04 -21.86 -41.79
C ALA A 2 -39.61 -21.36 -42.13
N GLN A 3 -39.23 -21.22 -43.36
CA GLN A 3 -37.87 -20.78 -43.76
C GLN A 3 -37.71 -19.24 -43.89
N GLU A 4 -38.76 -18.51 -44.14
CA GLU A 4 -38.67 -17.05 -44.29
C GLU A 4 -38.54 -16.30 -42.97
N GLY A 5 -39.02 -16.82 -41.85
CA GLY A 5 -38.90 -16.19 -40.52
C GLY A 5 -37.48 -16.17 -39.96
N GLY A 6 -36.65 -17.18 -40.29
CA GLY A 6 -35.27 -17.27 -39.81
C GLY A 6 -34.32 -16.28 -40.49
N ALA A 7 -34.51 -16.02 -41.78
CA ALA A 7 -33.68 -15.07 -42.53
C ALA A 7 -33.90 -13.61 -42.10
N GLN A 8 -35.14 -13.24 -41.81
CA GLN A 8 -35.45 -11.88 -41.33
C GLN A 8 -34.91 -11.62 -39.91
N THR A 9 -34.96 -12.61 -39.02
CA THR A 9 -34.42 -12.48 -37.65
C THR A 9 -32.91 -12.31 -37.65
N VAL A 10 -32.18 -13.06 -38.47
CA VAL A 10 -30.71 -12.96 -38.60
C VAL A 10 -30.29 -11.59 -39.21
N THR A 11 -31.07 -11.10 -40.19
CA THR A 11 -30.81 -9.80 -40.80
C THR A 11 -31.05 -8.65 -39.81
N ASN A 12 -32.12 -8.71 -39.02
CA ASN A 12 -32.40 -7.71 -37.99
C ASN A 12 -31.37 -7.70 -36.86
N ILE A 13 -30.83 -8.86 -36.46
CA ILE A 13 -29.76 -8.95 -35.49
C ILE A 13 -28.46 -8.35 -36.04
N LYS A 14 -28.12 -8.59 -37.30
CA LYS A 14 -26.93 -8.01 -37.95
C LYS A 14 -27.03 -6.49 -38.11
N ILE A 15 -28.20 -5.96 -38.40
CA ILE A 15 -28.43 -4.51 -38.49
C ILE A 15 -28.26 -3.87 -37.10
N ARG A 16 -28.88 -4.45 -36.08
CA ARG A 16 -28.81 -3.94 -34.70
C ARG A 16 -27.40 -3.96 -34.14
N THR A 17 -26.61 -4.99 -34.42
CA THR A 17 -25.21 -5.06 -34.01
C THR A 17 -24.32 -4.06 -34.76
N ARG A 18 -24.61 -3.76 -36.02
CA ARG A 18 -23.90 -2.70 -36.78
C ARG A 18 -24.22 -1.31 -36.24
N GLU A 19 -25.48 -1.03 -35.93
CA GLU A 19 -25.89 0.26 -35.35
C GLU A 19 -25.30 0.50 -33.97
N THR A 20 -25.29 -0.53 -33.09
CA THR A 20 -24.65 -0.40 -31.77
C THR A 20 -23.14 -0.24 -31.89
N SER A 21 -22.49 -0.92 -32.82
CA SER A 21 -21.06 -0.77 -33.07
C SER A 21 -20.70 0.62 -33.60
N SER A 22 -21.50 1.16 -34.52
CA SER A 22 -21.29 2.52 -35.07
C SER A 22 -21.54 3.61 -33.99
N ALA A 23 -22.57 3.47 -33.17
CA ALA A 23 -22.84 4.35 -32.06
C ALA A 23 -21.71 4.36 -31.02
N GLN A 24 -21.21 3.18 -30.68
CA GLN A 24 -20.04 3.05 -29.78
C GLN A 24 -18.77 3.68 -30.37
N ALA A 25 -18.53 3.52 -31.67
CA ALA A 25 -17.40 4.15 -32.36
C ALA A 25 -17.49 5.68 -32.35
N VAL A 26 -18.69 6.22 -32.55
CA VAL A 26 -18.95 7.67 -32.48
C VAL A 26 -18.75 8.20 -31.06
N LEU A 27 -19.26 7.50 -30.03
CA LEU A 27 -19.08 7.87 -28.62
C LEU A 27 -17.60 7.79 -28.20
N ARG A 28 -16.90 6.76 -28.65
CA ARG A 28 -15.44 6.63 -28.42
C ARG A 28 -14.66 7.76 -29.07
N LYS A 29 -15.00 8.12 -30.30
CA LYS A 29 -14.37 9.23 -31.03
C LYS A 29 -14.68 10.59 -30.39
N LYS A 30 -15.88 10.77 -29.84
CA LYS A 30 -16.25 11.97 -29.10
C LYS A 30 -15.48 12.08 -27.79
N ARG A 31 -15.38 10.97 -27.02
CA ARG A 31 -14.61 10.91 -25.77
C ARG A 31 -13.11 11.18 -25.98
N THR A 32 -12.52 10.62 -27.05
CA THR A 32 -11.11 10.89 -27.38
C THR A 32 -10.87 12.32 -27.83
N ARG A 33 -11.84 12.96 -28.53
CA ARG A 33 -11.75 14.38 -28.88
C ARG A 33 -11.88 15.29 -27.66
N GLU A 34 -12.79 14.99 -26.75
CA GLU A 34 -12.95 15.77 -25.50
C GLU A 34 -11.70 15.64 -24.60
N ALA A 35 -11.15 14.44 -24.47
CA ALA A 35 -9.89 14.21 -23.74
C ALA A 35 -8.71 14.96 -24.41
N SER A 36 -8.57 14.86 -25.72
CA SER A 36 -7.52 15.58 -26.47
C SER A 36 -7.69 17.12 -26.39
N SER A 37 -8.91 17.62 -26.35
CA SER A 37 -9.17 19.05 -26.18
C SER A 37 -8.83 19.52 -24.77
N ALA A 38 -9.16 18.73 -23.75
CA ALA A 38 -8.81 19.02 -22.37
C ALA A 38 -7.28 19.00 -22.17
N GLU A 39 -6.58 18.02 -22.74
CA GLU A 39 -5.12 17.94 -22.73
C GLU A 39 -4.47 19.11 -23.49
N ALA A 40 -5.03 19.52 -24.63
CA ALA A 40 -4.54 20.67 -25.39
C ALA A 40 -4.78 21.99 -24.66
N ILE A 41 -5.92 22.17 -23.99
CA ILE A 41 -6.19 23.33 -23.13
C ILE A 41 -5.24 23.32 -21.93
N LEU A 42 -5.05 22.19 -21.30
CA LEU A 42 -4.14 22.04 -20.16
C LEU A 42 -2.69 22.29 -20.57
N SER A 43 -2.26 21.77 -21.72
CA SER A 43 -0.90 21.97 -22.25
C SER A 43 -0.66 23.42 -22.66
N ASN A 44 -1.65 24.12 -23.22
CA ASN A 44 -1.56 25.53 -23.55
C ASN A 44 -1.59 26.43 -22.31
N PHE A 45 -2.42 26.09 -21.31
CA PHE A 45 -2.47 26.82 -20.04
C PHE A 45 -1.23 26.57 -19.17
N LEU A 46 -0.64 25.38 -19.25
CA LEU A 46 0.58 24.96 -18.54
C LEU A 46 1.84 25.08 -19.41
N GLY A 47 1.73 25.66 -20.61
CA GLY A 47 2.85 25.84 -21.52
C GLY A 47 3.83 26.91 -21.02
N GLY A 48 5.10 26.56 -20.91
CA GLY A 48 6.18 27.51 -20.67
C GLY A 48 6.23 28.11 -19.26
N PRO A 49 6.23 29.47 -19.15
CA PRO A 49 6.50 30.15 -17.89
C PRO A 49 5.42 29.93 -16.82
N THR A 50 4.17 29.78 -17.18
CA THR A 50 3.06 29.57 -16.23
C THR A 50 3.20 28.26 -15.47
N ARG A 51 3.59 27.20 -16.17
CA ARG A 51 3.89 25.90 -15.54
C ARG A 51 5.06 26.00 -14.57
N ALA A 52 6.14 26.67 -14.98
CA ALA A 52 7.29 26.88 -14.12
C ALA A 52 6.92 27.64 -12.85
N VAL A 53 6.14 28.70 -12.96
CA VAL A 53 5.64 29.49 -11.82
C VAL A 53 4.78 28.65 -10.89
N LEU A 54 3.81 27.89 -11.43
CA LEU A 54 2.94 27.03 -10.62
C LEU A 54 3.73 25.93 -9.89
N VAL A 55 4.66 25.28 -10.57
CA VAL A 55 5.53 24.27 -9.97
C VAL A 55 6.40 24.88 -8.88
N THR A 56 6.99 26.06 -9.12
CA THR A 56 7.83 26.74 -8.13
C THR A 56 7.01 27.14 -6.89
N ILE A 57 5.84 27.72 -7.07
CA ILE A 57 4.93 28.08 -5.94
C ILE A 57 4.53 26.83 -5.17
N SER A 58 4.14 25.77 -5.87
CA SER A 58 3.77 24.50 -5.25
C SER A 58 4.94 23.89 -4.47
N MET A 59 6.14 23.93 -5.04
CA MET A 59 7.36 23.44 -4.39
C MET A 59 7.70 24.26 -3.14
N LEU A 60 7.61 25.59 -3.22
CA LEU A 60 7.83 26.46 -2.06
C LEU A 60 6.79 26.22 -0.97
N ALA A 61 5.52 26.03 -1.33
CA ALA A 61 4.46 25.72 -0.37
C ALA A 61 4.70 24.38 0.35
N VAL A 62 5.22 23.37 -0.34
CA VAL A 62 5.56 22.07 0.25
C VAL A 62 6.85 22.14 1.07
N LEU A 63 7.84 22.92 0.64
CA LEU A 63 9.11 23.07 1.34
C LEU A 63 9.03 24.00 2.56
N PHE A 64 8.04 24.92 2.60
CA PHE A 64 7.91 25.87 3.69
C PHE A 64 7.74 25.21 5.07
N PRO A 65 6.87 24.21 5.27
CA PRO A 65 6.79 23.52 6.55
C PRO A 65 8.09 22.83 6.96
N LEU A 66 8.81 22.24 6.00
CA LEU A 66 10.12 21.60 6.26
C LEU A 66 11.15 22.65 6.66
N TYR A 67 11.21 23.76 5.92
CA TYR A 67 12.07 24.91 6.28
C TYR A 67 11.76 25.38 7.70
N TRP A 68 10.48 25.53 8.05
CA TRP A 68 10.06 25.97 9.37
C TRP A 68 10.51 25.01 10.48
N VAL A 69 10.36 23.70 10.30
CA VAL A 69 10.79 22.68 11.26
C VAL A 69 12.31 22.74 11.44
N VAL A 70 13.08 22.77 10.34
CA VAL A 70 14.54 22.82 10.40
C VAL A 70 15.03 24.11 11.07
N THR A 71 14.48 25.25 10.69
CA THR A 71 14.87 26.52 11.32
C THR A 71 14.48 26.60 12.77
N SER A 72 13.32 26.07 13.15
CA SER A 72 12.86 26.04 14.55
C SER A 72 13.76 25.16 15.42
N SER A 73 14.26 24.03 14.91
CA SER A 73 15.16 23.16 15.67
C SER A 73 16.55 23.80 15.92
N LEU A 74 16.92 24.81 15.14
CA LEU A 74 18.18 25.54 15.25
C LEU A 74 18.05 26.90 15.98
N LYS A 75 16.82 27.30 16.37
CA LYS A 75 16.56 28.54 17.11
C LYS A 75 16.72 28.35 18.61
N LEU A 76 17.02 29.48 19.27
CA LEU A 76 16.89 29.56 20.72
C LEU A 76 15.43 29.55 21.13
N GLU A 77 15.13 29.04 22.32
CA GLU A 77 13.77 28.93 22.86
C GLU A 77 12.99 30.25 22.80
N ARG A 78 13.63 31.36 23.08
CA ARG A 78 13.05 32.71 23.00
C ARG A 78 12.61 33.11 21.57
N ASP A 79 13.26 32.60 20.54
CA ASP A 79 13.02 33.03 19.17
C ASP A 79 11.86 32.30 18.50
N TYR A 80 11.52 31.06 18.89
CA TYR A 80 10.36 30.37 18.35
C TYR A 80 9.05 30.73 19.08
N LEU A 81 9.15 31.30 20.30
CA LEU A 81 8.02 31.85 21.03
C LEU A 81 7.82 33.35 20.76
N ALA A 82 8.68 33.98 19.98
CA ALA A 82 8.63 35.41 19.69
C ALA A 82 7.40 35.77 18.83
N ASN A 83 6.82 36.93 19.17
CA ASN A 83 5.75 37.53 18.37
C ASN A 83 6.15 38.97 17.99
N PRO A 84 6.37 39.28 16.71
CA PRO A 84 6.15 38.47 15.50
C PRO A 84 7.14 37.29 15.36
N PRO A 85 6.73 36.20 14.63
CA PRO A 85 7.58 35.04 14.47
C PRO A 85 8.86 35.35 13.70
N VAL A 86 10.00 34.94 14.23
CA VAL A 86 11.30 35.12 13.63
C VAL A 86 11.50 34.07 12.54
N LEU A 87 11.56 34.48 11.26
CA LEU A 87 11.71 33.55 10.15
C LEU A 87 13.16 33.03 10.03
N ILE A 88 14.14 33.90 10.20
CA ILE A 88 15.54 33.57 10.10
C ILE A 88 16.17 33.69 11.49
N PRO A 89 16.77 32.61 12.04
CA PRO A 89 17.39 32.66 13.35
C PRO A 89 18.55 33.67 13.38
N GLY A 90 18.54 34.54 14.37
CA GLY A 90 19.62 35.48 14.57
C GLY A 90 20.89 34.82 15.11
N GLN A 91 20.75 33.71 15.80
CA GLN A 91 21.83 32.84 16.28
C GLN A 91 21.42 31.39 16.09
N PHE A 92 22.31 30.58 15.51
CA PHE A 92 22.14 29.15 15.37
C PHE A 92 22.63 28.45 16.64
N THR A 93 21.83 27.54 17.16
CA THR A 93 22.18 26.73 18.31
C THR A 93 21.86 25.26 18.08
N LEU A 94 22.70 24.39 18.61
CA LEU A 94 22.45 22.95 18.67
C LEU A 94 22.02 22.49 20.08
N ALA A 95 21.70 23.44 20.96
CA ALA A 95 21.31 23.13 22.33
C ALA A 95 20.12 22.18 22.40
N SER A 96 19.09 22.40 21.58
CA SER A 96 17.92 21.50 21.51
C SER A 96 18.30 20.06 21.15
N PHE A 97 19.28 19.86 20.27
CA PHE A 97 19.79 18.53 19.96
C PHE A 97 20.59 17.95 21.11
N ALA A 98 21.44 18.76 21.77
CA ALA A 98 22.17 18.31 22.96
C ALA A 98 21.23 17.87 24.06
N ASP A 99 20.16 18.63 24.31
CA ASP A 99 19.13 18.28 25.31
C ASP A 99 18.43 16.95 24.98
N VAL A 100 18.12 16.70 23.72
CA VAL A 100 17.55 15.42 23.27
C VAL A 100 18.49 14.25 23.57
N PHE A 101 19.79 14.40 23.29
CA PHE A 101 20.78 13.33 23.51
C PHE A 101 21.17 13.15 24.97
N THR A 102 21.15 14.21 25.78
CA THR A 102 21.47 14.15 27.19
C THR A 102 20.29 13.76 28.07
N ASN A 103 19.06 13.99 27.58
CA ASN A 103 17.84 13.62 28.30
C ASN A 103 17.59 12.11 28.19
N SER A 104 17.86 11.38 29.27
CA SER A 104 17.69 9.92 29.34
C SER A 104 16.28 9.42 29.04
N GLN A 105 15.26 10.23 29.33
CA GLN A 105 13.86 9.90 29.09
C GLN A 105 13.54 9.89 27.59
N LEU A 106 14.07 10.82 26.81
CA LEU A 106 13.86 10.85 25.36
C LEU A 106 14.56 9.68 24.64
N GLY A 107 15.78 9.32 25.07
CA GLY A 107 16.50 8.16 24.56
C GLY A 107 15.75 6.85 24.78
N SER A 108 15.22 6.64 25.99
CA SER A 108 14.45 5.44 26.33
C SER A 108 13.13 5.36 25.55
N THR A 109 12.45 6.50 25.37
CA THR A 109 11.21 6.59 24.59
C THR A 109 11.46 6.28 23.10
N PHE A 110 12.54 6.81 22.54
CA PHE A 110 12.94 6.51 21.15
C PHE A 110 13.23 5.03 20.95
N LEU A 111 13.99 4.43 21.86
CA LEU A 111 14.29 2.99 21.81
C LEU A 111 13.01 2.15 21.92
N SER A 112 12.11 2.49 22.82
CA SER A 112 10.82 1.82 22.97
C SER A 112 9.99 1.92 21.69
N SER A 113 9.92 3.09 21.05
CA SER A 113 9.23 3.28 19.78
C SER A 113 9.84 2.44 18.65
N LEU A 114 11.18 2.36 18.61
CA LEU A 114 11.89 1.55 17.62
C LEU A 114 11.59 0.05 17.78
N ILE A 115 11.62 -0.45 19.02
CA ILE A 115 11.27 -1.84 19.35
C ILE A 115 9.83 -2.14 18.95
N ILE A 116 8.88 -1.30 19.35
CA ILE A 116 7.47 -1.47 19.02
C ILE A 116 7.29 -1.49 17.49
N ALA A 117 7.89 -0.57 16.77
CA ALA A 117 7.80 -0.49 15.31
C ALA A 117 8.40 -1.74 14.65
N ALA A 118 9.59 -2.16 15.05
CA ALA A 118 10.28 -3.32 14.50
C ALA A 118 9.49 -4.62 14.74
N VAL A 119 9.06 -4.86 15.98
CA VAL A 119 8.30 -6.06 16.34
C VAL A 119 6.93 -6.08 15.64
N THR A 120 6.22 -4.96 15.63
CA THR A 120 4.94 -4.84 14.91
C THR A 120 5.09 -5.14 13.43
N THR A 121 6.11 -4.58 12.80
CA THR A 121 6.35 -4.79 11.37
C THR A 121 6.67 -6.25 11.09
N LEU A 122 7.56 -6.85 11.86
CA LEU A 122 7.94 -8.25 11.70
C LEU A 122 6.74 -9.19 11.84
N ILE A 123 5.93 -9.02 12.88
CA ILE A 123 4.72 -9.83 13.12
C ILE A 123 3.69 -9.60 12.00
N SER A 124 3.43 -8.34 11.64
CA SER A 124 2.44 -8.00 10.61
C SER A 124 2.83 -8.55 9.24
N VAL A 125 4.11 -8.46 8.86
CA VAL A 125 4.61 -9.00 7.60
C VAL A 125 4.61 -10.52 7.61
N ALA A 126 5.05 -11.16 8.68
CA ALA A 126 5.07 -12.62 8.79
C ALA A 126 3.65 -13.21 8.70
N ILE A 127 2.74 -12.77 9.56
CA ILE A 127 1.36 -13.27 9.58
C ILE A 127 0.62 -12.84 8.31
N GLY A 128 0.79 -11.58 7.90
CA GLY A 128 0.11 -11.03 6.74
C GLY A 128 0.52 -11.70 5.43
N SER A 129 1.81 -12.01 5.24
CA SER A 129 2.29 -12.71 4.05
C SER A 129 1.79 -14.16 3.99
N MET A 130 1.77 -14.87 5.12
CA MET A 130 1.21 -16.22 5.18
C MET A 130 -0.28 -16.23 4.84
N ALA A 131 -1.06 -15.32 5.42
CA ALA A 131 -2.48 -15.19 5.12
C ALA A 131 -2.72 -14.79 3.66
N ALA A 132 -1.97 -13.83 3.15
CA ALA A 132 -2.05 -13.37 1.76
C ALA A 132 -1.70 -14.48 0.77
N TYR A 133 -0.66 -15.27 1.04
CA TYR A 133 -0.29 -16.42 0.23
C TYR A 133 -1.42 -17.47 0.20
N ALA A 134 -1.98 -17.81 1.35
CA ALA A 134 -3.09 -18.75 1.45
C ALA A 134 -4.33 -18.25 0.67
N LEU A 135 -4.61 -16.96 0.70
CA LEU A 135 -5.71 -16.35 -0.06
C LEU A 135 -5.42 -16.29 -1.57
N ALA A 136 -4.20 -15.91 -1.96
CA ALA A 136 -3.82 -15.75 -3.36
C ALA A 136 -3.71 -17.11 -4.07
N ARG A 137 -3.09 -18.12 -3.43
CA ARG A 137 -2.77 -19.44 -4.00
C ARG A 137 -3.74 -20.55 -3.59
N GLY A 138 -4.49 -20.37 -2.50
CA GLY A 138 -5.42 -21.37 -2.01
C GLY A 138 -6.57 -21.67 -3.00
N PRO A 139 -7.24 -22.81 -2.84
CA PRO A 139 -8.36 -23.25 -3.68
C PRO A 139 -9.65 -22.46 -3.39
N ILE A 140 -9.52 -21.16 -3.23
CA ILE A 140 -10.61 -20.23 -2.92
C ILE A 140 -11.16 -19.67 -4.22
N GLY A 141 -12.48 -19.71 -4.40
CA GLY A 141 -13.15 -19.19 -5.59
C GLY A 141 -12.87 -17.69 -5.80
N ARG A 142 -12.75 -17.25 -7.06
CA ARG A 142 -12.43 -15.87 -7.45
C ARG A 142 -13.34 -14.82 -6.78
N LYS A 143 -14.63 -15.14 -6.62
CA LYS A 143 -15.58 -14.24 -5.93
C LYS A 143 -15.21 -14.02 -4.46
N ALA A 144 -14.82 -15.09 -3.76
CA ALA A 144 -14.41 -15.00 -2.36
C ALA A 144 -13.08 -14.24 -2.20
N LYS A 145 -12.10 -14.45 -3.09
CA LYS A 145 -10.84 -13.67 -3.10
C LYS A 145 -11.11 -12.16 -3.23
N ASN A 146 -11.95 -11.78 -4.19
CA ASN A 146 -12.33 -10.38 -4.39
C ASN A 146 -13.08 -9.81 -3.17
N LEU A 147 -13.94 -10.60 -2.53
CA LEU A 147 -14.66 -10.20 -1.33
C LEU A 147 -13.72 -9.98 -0.15
N PHE A 148 -12.74 -10.87 0.08
CA PHE A 148 -11.72 -10.68 1.12
C PHE A 148 -10.84 -9.46 0.84
N GLY A 149 -10.40 -9.27 -0.41
CA GLY A 149 -9.63 -8.10 -0.81
C GLY A 149 -10.39 -6.79 -0.53
N LEU A 150 -11.67 -6.74 -0.89
CA LEU A 150 -12.53 -5.60 -0.60
C LEU A 150 -12.74 -5.41 0.91
N TRP A 151 -12.94 -6.51 1.66
CA TRP A 151 -13.09 -6.46 3.11
C TRP A 151 -11.90 -5.83 3.81
N PHE A 152 -10.67 -6.24 3.45
CA PHE A 152 -9.45 -5.64 4.02
C PHE A 152 -9.31 -4.16 3.66
N LEU A 153 -9.72 -3.76 2.46
CA LEU A 153 -9.71 -2.37 2.04
C LEU A 153 -10.72 -1.53 2.83
N VAL A 154 -11.95 -2.04 3.00
CA VAL A 154 -13.01 -1.37 3.77
C VAL A 154 -12.60 -1.16 5.22
N GLN A 155 -11.90 -2.13 5.84
CA GLN A 155 -11.38 -1.96 7.20
C GLN A 155 -10.43 -0.75 7.34
N LYS A 156 -9.70 -0.40 6.28
CA LYS A 156 -8.82 0.79 6.27
C LYS A 156 -9.58 2.12 6.15
N MET A 157 -10.80 2.09 5.64
CA MET A 157 -11.67 3.26 5.57
C MET A 157 -12.32 3.57 6.93
N TYR A 158 -12.30 2.59 7.85
CA TYR A 158 -12.87 2.78 9.17
C TYR A 158 -12.00 3.71 10.03
N PRO A 159 -12.57 4.72 10.71
CA PRO A 159 -11.81 5.66 11.53
C PRO A 159 -11.08 4.93 12.67
N ALA A 160 -9.77 5.10 12.78
CA ALA A 160 -8.97 4.46 13.83
C ALA A 160 -9.46 4.79 15.25
N ILE A 161 -9.99 6.00 15.44
CA ILE A 161 -10.53 6.44 16.73
C ILE A 161 -11.73 5.61 17.19
N ALA A 162 -12.56 5.12 16.27
CA ALA A 162 -13.73 4.30 16.60
C ALA A 162 -13.34 2.89 17.09
N THR A 163 -12.20 2.36 16.63
CA THR A 163 -11.66 1.08 17.11
C THR A 163 -10.79 1.23 18.36
N ALA A 164 -10.29 2.43 18.65
CA ALA A 164 -9.44 2.68 19.80
C ALA A 164 -10.18 2.42 21.12
N ILE A 165 -11.47 2.81 21.23
CA ILE A 165 -12.26 2.66 22.45
C ILE A 165 -12.45 1.17 22.82
N PRO A 166 -12.95 0.29 21.92
CA PRO A 166 -13.07 -1.14 22.22
C PRO A 166 -11.73 -1.80 22.56
N ILE A 167 -10.67 -1.45 21.85
CA ILE A 167 -9.33 -2.00 22.10
C ILE A 167 -8.85 -1.55 23.50
N TYR A 168 -9.03 -0.28 23.86
CA TYR A 168 -8.70 0.23 25.19
C TYR A 168 -9.43 -0.55 26.28
N MET A 169 -10.73 -0.80 26.11
CA MET A 169 -11.52 -1.57 27.09
C MET A 169 -10.99 -3.00 27.24
N VAL A 170 -10.63 -3.65 26.16
CA VAL A 170 -10.04 -5.01 26.19
C VAL A 170 -8.68 -4.98 26.89
N MET A 171 -7.78 -4.05 26.53
CA MET A 171 -6.46 -3.94 27.15
C MET A 171 -6.56 -3.62 28.65
N ARG A 172 -7.52 -2.81 29.05
CA ARG A 172 -7.81 -2.52 30.46
C ARG A 172 -8.30 -3.75 31.20
N ALA A 173 -9.23 -4.51 30.62
CA ALA A 173 -9.76 -5.74 31.20
C ALA A 173 -8.66 -6.80 31.40
N LEU A 174 -7.72 -6.88 30.47
CA LEU A 174 -6.58 -7.79 30.50
C LEU A 174 -5.43 -7.28 31.40
N LYS A 175 -5.55 -6.07 32.01
CA LYS A 175 -4.49 -5.42 32.80
C LYS A 175 -3.18 -5.20 32.02
N LEU A 176 -3.28 -5.00 30.73
CA LEU A 176 -2.15 -4.77 29.81
C LEU A 176 -1.94 -3.29 29.47
N MET A 177 -2.59 -2.38 30.24
CA MET A 177 -2.39 -0.94 30.05
C MET A 177 -0.93 -0.56 30.34
N ASP A 178 -0.47 0.47 29.60
CA ASP A 178 0.89 1.03 29.74
C ASP A 178 2.02 0.04 29.41
N THR A 179 1.73 -1.03 28.67
CA THR A 179 2.72 -2.00 28.23
C THR A 179 3.06 -1.83 26.73
N GLN A 180 4.32 -2.08 26.37
CA GLN A 180 4.74 -2.15 24.97
C GLN A 180 3.96 -3.23 24.19
N PHE A 181 3.59 -4.32 24.87
CA PHE A 181 2.81 -5.40 24.28
C PHE A 181 1.44 -4.93 23.78
N ALA A 182 0.72 -4.12 24.56
CA ALA A 182 -0.57 -3.56 24.15
C ALA A 182 -0.44 -2.74 22.85
N LEU A 183 0.62 -1.91 22.77
CA LEU A 183 0.90 -1.11 21.58
C LEU A 183 1.27 -1.97 20.37
N ILE A 184 2.04 -3.02 20.56
CA ILE A 184 2.41 -3.97 19.49
C ILE A 184 1.15 -4.66 18.94
N VAL A 185 0.29 -5.19 19.82
CA VAL A 185 -0.95 -5.86 19.41
C VAL A 185 -1.89 -4.91 18.67
N MET A 186 -2.07 -3.72 19.19
CA MET A 186 -2.91 -2.70 18.58
C MET A 186 -2.39 -2.29 17.19
N ASN A 187 -1.11 -1.95 17.09
CA ASN A 187 -0.50 -1.57 15.81
C ASN A 187 -0.50 -2.73 14.80
N THR A 188 -0.27 -3.97 15.25
CA THR A 188 -0.36 -5.16 14.40
C THR A 188 -1.78 -5.30 13.84
N SER A 189 -2.81 -5.19 14.70
CA SER A 189 -4.21 -5.30 14.29
C SER A 189 -4.59 -4.26 13.22
N PHE A 190 -4.09 -3.03 13.34
CA PHE A 190 -4.33 -1.97 12.36
C PHE A 190 -3.56 -2.15 11.05
N ASN A 191 -2.36 -2.72 11.10
CA ASN A 191 -1.52 -2.86 9.91
C ASN A 191 -1.80 -4.15 9.13
N LEU A 192 -2.22 -5.22 9.81
CA LEU A 192 -2.43 -6.54 9.23
C LEU A 192 -3.32 -6.53 7.97
N PRO A 193 -4.50 -5.88 7.93
CA PRO A 193 -5.34 -5.85 6.74
C PRO A 193 -4.65 -5.26 5.52
N MET A 194 -3.85 -4.20 5.71
CA MET A 194 -3.12 -3.55 4.63
C MET A 194 -1.98 -4.44 4.11
N VAL A 195 -1.27 -5.11 5.00
CA VAL A 195 -0.21 -6.05 4.61
C VAL A 195 -0.80 -7.21 3.81
N ILE A 196 -1.92 -7.81 4.28
CA ILE A 196 -2.59 -8.90 3.57
C ILE A 196 -3.03 -8.45 2.18
N TRP A 197 -3.67 -7.29 2.07
CA TRP A 197 -4.16 -6.76 0.81
C TRP A 197 -3.03 -6.50 -0.20
N LEU A 198 -1.97 -5.84 0.23
CA LEU A 198 -0.80 -5.56 -0.61
C LEU A 198 -0.08 -6.84 -1.05
N MET A 199 0.17 -7.74 -0.10
CA MET A 199 0.87 -9.01 -0.39
C MET A 199 0.03 -9.94 -1.27
N MET A 200 -1.29 -9.94 -1.12
CA MET A 200 -2.20 -10.72 -1.98
C MET A 200 -2.06 -10.25 -3.44
N GLY A 201 -2.09 -8.93 -3.68
CA GLY A 201 -1.88 -8.38 -5.02
C GLY A 201 -0.49 -8.68 -5.59
N PHE A 202 0.53 -8.72 -4.74
CA PHE A 202 1.88 -9.09 -5.14
C PHE A 202 1.95 -10.58 -5.53
N PHE A 203 1.42 -11.49 -4.73
CA PHE A 203 1.43 -12.93 -5.02
C PHE A 203 0.60 -13.26 -6.27
N GLU A 204 -0.49 -12.57 -6.55
CA GLU A 204 -1.29 -12.79 -7.77
C GLU A 204 -0.53 -12.44 -9.06
N GLN A 205 0.42 -11.52 -9.01
CA GLN A 205 1.24 -11.12 -10.16
C GLN A 205 2.42 -12.08 -10.43
N LEU A 206 2.82 -12.89 -9.45
CA LEU A 206 3.92 -13.84 -9.64
C LEU A 206 3.49 -15.02 -10.51
N PRO A 207 4.25 -15.37 -11.58
CA PRO A 207 3.98 -16.54 -12.38
C PRO A 207 4.13 -17.86 -11.59
N TYR A 208 3.24 -18.80 -11.78
CA TYR A 208 3.30 -20.12 -11.12
C TYR A 208 4.59 -20.89 -11.43
N SER A 209 5.19 -20.65 -12.59
CA SER A 209 6.44 -21.30 -13.01
C SER A 209 7.63 -21.04 -12.07
N LEU A 210 7.63 -19.91 -11.36
CA LEU A 210 8.68 -19.61 -10.37
C LEU A 210 8.54 -20.47 -9.13
N GLU A 211 7.34 -20.80 -8.72
CA GLU A 211 7.06 -21.66 -7.56
C GLU A 211 7.42 -23.12 -7.87
N GLU A 212 7.09 -23.60 -9.08
CA GLU A 212 7.44 -24.95 -9.53
C GLU A 212 8.95 -25.15 -9.59
N SER A 213 9.70 -24.18 -10.10
CA SER A 213 11.16 -24.27 -10.18
C SER A 213 11.83 -24.35 -8.80
N THR A 214 11.32 -23.61 -7.82
CA THR A 214 11.81 -23.67 -6.43
C THR A 214 11.49 -25.00 -5.75
N CYS A 215 10.33 -25.57 -6.02
CA CYS A 215 9.94 -26.87 -5.50
C CYS A 215 10.82 -28.00 -6.06
N TRP A 216 11.22 -27.94 -7.32
CA TRP A 216 12.16 -28.87 -7.94
C TRP A 216 13.56 -28.78 -7.33
N THR A 217 14.06 -27.59 -7.08
CA THR A 217 15.38 -27.34 -6.49
C THR A 217 15.44 -27.81 -5.03
N ALA A 218 14.40 -27.53 -4.25
CA ALA A 218 14.31 -27.99 -2.87
C ALA A 218 14.21 -29.51 -2.78
N ARG A 219 13.49 -30.16 -3.68
CA ARG A 219 13.37 -31.62 -3.74
C ARG A 219 14.67 -32.30 -4.19
N ALA A 220 15.42 -31.65 -5.08
CA ALA A 220 16.75 -32.14 -5.50
C ALA A 220 17.77 -32.06 -4.36
N SER A 221 17.73 -30.99 -3.55
CA SER A 221 18.65 -30.82 -2.42
C SER A 221 18.35 -31.79 -1.24
N THR A 222 17.09 -32.12 -0.98
CA THR A 222 16.71 -33.12 0.03
C THR A 222 16.86 -34.55 -0.46
N GLY A 223 16.82 -34.82 -1.75
CA GLY A 223 17.06 -36.14 -2.35
C GLY A 223 18.54 -36.54 -2.43
N ALA A 224 19.46 -35.56 -2.33
CA ALA A 224 20.91 -35.85 -2.40
C ALA A 224 21.50 -36.47 -1.11
N THR A 225 20.74 -36.53 -0.03
CA THR A 225 21.16 -37.19 1.22
C THR A 225 20.59 -38.61 1.41
N GLY A 226 19.76 -39.07 0.45
CA GLY A 226 19.21 -40.44 0.46
C GLY A 226 20.09 -41.39 -0.36
N THR A 227 20.89 -42.20 0.33
CA THR A 227 21.69 -43.29 -0.18
C THR A 227 21.11 -44.02 -1.39
N SER A 228 21.81 -43.94 -2.52
CA SER A 228 21.59 -44.80 -3.66
C SER A 228 22.01 -46.26 -3.35
N SER A 229 21.11 -47.04 -2.82
CA SER A 229 21.21 -48.48 -2.82
C SER A 229 20.79 -48.99 -4.19
N TYR A 230 21.72 -48.93 -5.13
CA TYR A 230 21.57 -49.57 -6.47
C TYR A 230 21.75 -51.04 -6.29
N ARG A 231 20.65 -51.77 -6.10
CA ARG A 231 20.63 -53.23 -6.14
C ARG A 231 20.77 -53.67 -7.57
N SER A 232 22.01 -54.07 -7.96
CA SER A 232 22.28 -54.76 -9.24
C SER A 232 21.55 -56.11 -9.24
N GLN A 233 20.49 -56.21 -10.00
CA GLN A 233 19.85 -57.48 -10.31
C GLN A 233 20.61 -58.14 -11.45
N ASN A 234 21.48 -59.08 -11.08
CA ASN A 234 22.18 -59.98 -11.91
C ASN A 234 21.16 -60.93 -12.57
N ARG A 235 21.11 -60.98 -13.91
CA ARG A 235 20.43 -62.02 -14.67
C ARG A 235 21.47 -63.10 -14.99
N GLY A 236 21.31 -64.27 -14.43
CA GLY A 236 21.76 -65.50 -14.96
C GLY A 236 20.61 -66.20 -15.65
#